data_244410d2fc06db478114022d13ea1da7
#
_entry.id   244410d2fc06db478114022d13ea1da7
#
_cell.length_a   1.000
_cell.length_b   1.000
_cell.length_c   1.000
_cell.angle_alpha   90.00
_cell.angle_beta   90.00
_cell.angle_gamma   90.00
#
_symmetry.space_group_name_H-M   'P 1'
#
loop_
_entity.id
_entity.type
_entity.pdbx_description
1 polymer ?
#
loop_
_entity_poly.entity_id
_entity_poly.type
_entity_poly.pdbx_seq_one_letter_code
_entity_poly.pdbx_strand_id
1 'polypeptide(L)'
;LSRAPHLDASGKGKFTDGDVNTLFFMGKDGRFIKDFSYTYGHTYYWNDVQLKEVGQELKVSACYPTVAAPNPAAFSWDVTDTSAATADFLAAAPATVQEGVTIQVPLQFTHLMHRFIVQLQADGTTVSDGDLAKTQVTISSFLPQAQINLLTATVQGVAGLPAQLHTQGTEAHFILPPQAVGNIEVKIAVGERT
;
A
#
# COMPACT_ATOMS: atom_id res chain seq x y z
N LEU A 1 7.01 -6.46 13.79
CA LEU A 1 6.61 -5.10 13.40
C LEU A 1 7.21 -4.84 12.02
N SER A 2 6.42 -5.05 10.97
CA SER A 2 6.79 -4.70 9.60
C SER A 2 6.96 -3.17 9.55
N ARG A 3 8.15 -2.69 9.22
CA ARG A 3 8.38 -1.28 8.94
C ARG A 3 8.02 -1.06 7.47
N ALA A 4 7.23 -0.02 7.20
CA ALA A 4 7.07 0.47 5.83
C ALA A 4 8.46 0.77 5.24
N PRO A 5 8.70 0.57 3.94
CA PRO A 5 9.92 1.05 3.32
C PRO A 5 10.06 2.53 3.69
N HIS A 6 11.29 2.97 4.01
CA HIS A 6 11.55 4.35 4.42
C HIS A 6 11.17 5.28 3.27
N LEU A 7 9.92 5.75 3.30
CA LEU A 7 9.40 6.69 2.31
C LEU A 7 9.74 8.10 2.75
N ASP A 8 10.27 8.90 1.85
CA ASP A 8 10.42 10.34 2.03
C ASP A 8 9.06 11.07 1.94
N ALA A 9 9.07 12.37 2.16
CA ALA A 9 7.86 13.19 2.07
C ALA A 9 7.17 13.13 0.69
N SER A 10 7.90 12.74 -0.37
CA SER A 10 7.35 12.57 -1.72
C SER A 10 6.78 11.16 -1.97
N GLY A 11 6.87 10.25 -1.01
CA GLY A 11 6.45 8.86 -1.14
C GLY A 11 7.48 7.96 -1.83
N LYS A 12 8.68 8.45 -2.11
CA LYS A 12 9.77 7.64 -2.66
C LYS A 12 10.55 6.97 -1.53
N GLY A 13 10.91 5.72 -1.72
CA GLY A 13 11.63 4.97 -0.71
C GLY A 13 12.44 3.81 -1.29
N LYS A 14 13.13 3.14 -0.40
CA LYS A 14 13.91 1.94 -0.70
C LYS A 14 13.62 0.89 0.34
N PHE A 15 13.60 -0.37 -0.10
CA PHE A 15 13.65 -1.48 0.83
C PHE A 15 15.02 -1.53 1.51
N THR A 16 15.02 -1.89 2.77
CA THR A 16 16.22 -2.10 3.58
C THR A 16 16.32 -3.55 4.01
N ASP A 17 17.52 -3.99 4.37
CA ASP A 17 17.75 -5.35 4.84
C ASP A 17 16.80 -5.70 5.99
N GLY A 18 16.11 -6.81 5.84
CA GLY A 18 15.10 -7.28 6.78
C GLY A 18 13.65 -6.92 6.45
N ASP A 19 13.39 -6.05 5.46
CA ASP A 19 12.03 -5.84 4.95
C ASP A 19 11.50 -7.12 4.31
N VAL A 20 10.25 -7.49 4.63
CA VAL A 20 9.64 -8.71 4.12
C VAL A 20 8.55 -8.40 3.12
N ASN A 21 8.67 -8.99 1.95
CA ASN A 21 7.70 -8.90 0.85
C ASN A 21 7.03 -10.26 0.63
N THR A 22 5.82 -10.27 0.11
CA THR A 22 5.20 -11.48 -0.40
C THR A 22 5.35 -11.53 -1.91
N LEU A 23 5.96 -12.59 -2.41
CA LEU A 23 6.04 -12.93 -3.84
C LEU A 23 4.92 -13.89 -4.19
N PHE A 24 4.31 -13.72 -5.36
CA PHE A 24 3.27 -14.61 -5.89
C PHE A 24 3.78 -15.23 -7.19
N PHE A 25 4.00 -16.54 -7.16
CA PHE A 25 4.42 -17.30 -8.32
C PHE A 25 3.20 -17.77 -9.11
N MET A 26 3.25 -17.55 -10.41
CA MET A 26 2.21 -17.93 -11.37
C MET A 26 2.83 -18.72 -12.52
N GLY A 27 2.05 -19.61 -13.11
CA GLY A 27 2.38 -20.22 -14.39
C GLY A 27 2.41 -19.20 -15.52
N LYS A 28 2.90 -19.61 -16.68
CA LYS A 28 2.92 -18.80 -17.90
C LYS A 28 1.52 -18.26 -18.28
N ASP A 29 0.47 -19.06 -18.00
CA ASP A 29 -0.94 -18.72 -18.20
C ASP A 29 -1.50 -17.72 -17.18
N GLY A 30 -0.70 -17.32 -16.18
CA GLY A 30 -1.11 -16.41 -15.10
C GLY A 30 -1.83 -17.09 -13.94
N ARG A 31 -1.96 -18.40 -13.95
CA ARG A 31 -2.60 -19.15 -12.86
C ARG A 31 -1.69 -19.14 -11.63
N PHE A 32 -2.23 -18.74 -10.48
CA PHE A 32 -1.53 -18.76 -9.20
C PHE A 32 -1.06 -20.18 -8.83
N ILE A 33 0.19 -20.29 -8.42
CA ILE A 33 0.82 -21.54 -7.98
C ILE A 33 1.02 -21.52 -6.47
N LYS A 34 1.76 -20.50 -5.98
CA LYS A 34 2.02 -20.32 -4.54
C LYS A 34 2.57 -18.92 -4.25
N ASP A 35 2.51 -18.55 -2.99
CA ASP A 35 3.21 -17.40 -2.43
C ASP A 35 4.51 -17.81 -1.75
N PHE A 36 5.38 -16.82 -1.56
CA PHE A 36 6.67 -16.99 -0.90
C PHE A 36 7.05 -15.72 -0.15
N SER A 37 7.42 -15.84 1.11
CA SER A 37 7.94 -14.73 1.90
C SER A 37 9.41 -14.48 1.55
N TYR A 38 9.68 -13.30 0.98
CA TYR A 38 11.02 -12.84 0.63
C TYR A 38 11.49 -11.77 1.61
N THR A 39 12.64 -11.99 2.25
CA THR A 39 13.30 -10.98 3.09
C THR A 39 14.36 -10.27 2.26
N TYR A 40 14.23 -8.94 2.12
CA TYR A 40 15.18 -8.12 1.38
C TYR A 40 16.59 -8.21 2.01
N GLY A 41 17.60 -8.28 1.16
CA GLY A 41 18.99 -8.51 1.58
C GLY A 41 19.38 -9.98 1.75
N HIS A 42 18.42 -10.93 1.75
CA HIS A 42 18.72 -12.36 1.80
C HIS A 42 18.83 -12.96 0.41
N THR A 43 19.74 -13.93 0.27
CA THR A 43 19.82 -14.74 -0.95
C THR A 43 18.97 -15.99 -0.79
N TYR A 44 18.12 -16.24 -1.77
CA TYR A 44 17.30 -17.45 -1.86
C TYR A 44 17.66 -18.25 -3.10
N TYR A 45 17.57 -19.56 -2.99
CA TYR A 45 17.74 -20.46 -4.11
C TYR A 45 16.39 -20.96 -4.61
N TRP A 46 16.30 -21.38 -5.87
CA TRP A 46 15.06 -21.91 -6.42
C TRP A 46 14.50 -23.09 -5.60
N ASN A 47 15.37 -23.90 -5.01
CA ASN A 47 14.96 -24.97 -4.12
C ASN A 47 14.21 -24.48 -2.86
N ASP A 48 14.50 -23.28 -2.38
CA ASP A 48 13.83 -22.70 -1.21
C ASP A 48 12.37 -22.35 -1.55
N VAL A 49 12.09 -22.00 -2.81
CA VAL A 49 10.75 -21.72 -3.29
C VAL A 49 9.88 -22.99 -3.36
N GLN A 50 10.50 -24.16 -3.53
CA GLN A 50 9.80 -25.46 -3.57
C GLN A 50 8.67 -25.54 -4.59
N LEU A 51 8.92 -25.14 -5.81
CA LEU A 51 8.00 -25.37 -6.93
C LEU A 51 8.01 -26.86 -7.30
N LYS A 52 6.86 -27.37 -7.75
CA LYS A 52 6.70 -28.80 -8.05
C LYS A 52 7.35 -29.23 -9.38
N GLU A 53 7.53 -28.30 -10.28
CA GLU A 53 8.00 -28.55 -11.63
C GLU A 53 9.24 -27.66 -11.88
N VAL A 54 10.27 -28.22 -12.49
CA VAL A 54 11.58 -27.57 -12.71
C VAL A 54 11.70 -27.11 -14.15
N GLY A 55 12.30 -25.92 -14.35
CA GLY A 55 12.65 -25.42 -15.67
C GLY A 55 11.53 -24.71 -16.42
N GLN A 56 10.44 -24.32 -15.74
CA GLN A 56 9.31 -23.63 -16.36
C GLN A 56 9.50 -22.12 -16.48
N GLU A 57 8.85 -21.56 -17.49
CA GLU A 57 8.60 -20.13 -17.55
C GLU A 57 7.48 -19.75 -16.56
N LEU A 58 7.78 -18.85 -15.65
CA LEU A 58 6.90 -18.39 -14.60
C LEU A 58 6.71 -16.88 -14.68
N LYS A 59 5.66 -16.38 -14.03
CA LYS A 59 5.47 -14.98 -13.71
C LYS A 59 5.54 -14.79 -12.21
N VAL A 60 6.16 -13.71 -11.77
CA VAL A 60 6.30 -13.36 -10.35
C VAL A 60 5.84 -11.93 -10.15
N SER A 61 4.81 -11.73 -9.35
CA SER A 61 4.41 -10.43 -8.80
C SER A 61 4.76 -10.36 -7.31
N ALA A 62 4.65 -9.17 -6.72
CA ALA A 62 4.96 -9.00 -5.31
C ALA A 62 4.07 -7.94 -4.66
N CYS A 63 3.97 -7.98 -3.32
CA CYS A 63 3.38 -6.90 -2.56
C CYS A 63 4.16 -6.60 -1.27
N TYR A 64 3.95 -5.40 -0.76
CA TYR A 64 4.38 -4.93 0.54
C TYR A 64 3.25 -4.06 1.17
N PRO A 65 2.92 -4.20 2.45
CA PRO A 65 3.49 -5.16 3.42
C PRO A 65 3.20 -6.61 3.05
N THR A 66 3.87 -7.52 3.76
CA THR A 66 3.57 -8.95 3.64
C THR A 66 2.16 -9.24 4.11
N VAL A 67 1.44 -10.06 3.36
CA VAL A 67 0.04 -10.40 3.62
C VAL A 67 -0.21 -11.90 3.48
N ALA A 68 -1.20 -12.39 4.22
CA ALA A 68 -1.80 -13.69 3.95
C ALA A 68 -2.94 -13.49 2.96
N ALA A 69 -2.79 -13.99 1.74
CA ALA A 69 -3.78 -13.84 0.67
C ALA A 69 -4.18 -15.21 0.11
N PRO A 70 -5.14 -15.91 0.74
CA PRO A 70 -5.62 -17.22 0.25
C PRO A 70 -6.17 -17.15 -1.18
N ASN A 71 -6.71 -16.01 -1.56
CA ASN A 71 -7.11 -15.70 -2.93
C ASN A 71 -6.42 -14.41 -3.39
N PRO A 72 -5.20 -14.48 -3.94
CA PRO A 72 -4.46 -13.28 -4.33
C PRO A 72 -5.06 -12.54 -5.52
N ALA A 73 -5.95 -13.15 -6.28
CA ALA A 73 -6.67 -12.47 -7.37
C ALA A 73 -7.80 -11.56 -6.87
N ALA A 74 -8.25 -11.73 -5.62
CA ALA A 74 -9.31 -10.95 -5.00
C ALA A 74 -8.98 -10.68 -3.51
N PHE A 75 -7.95 -9.88 -3.29
CA PHE A 75 -7.49 -9.46 -1.97
C PHE A 75 -8.14 -8.13 -1.57
N SER A 76 -8.56 -7.99 -0.31
CA SER A 76 -9.13 -6.76 0.22
C SER A 76 -8.14 -6.11 1.20
N TRP A 77 -7.86 -4.83 1.01
CA TRP A 77 -7.05 -4.01 1.89
C TRP A 77 -7.86 -2.87 2.47
N ASP A 78 -8.01 -2.83 3.79
CA ASP A 78 -8.77 -1.80 4.50
C ASP A 78 -7.81 -0.76 5.10
N VAL A 79 -7.91 0.49 4.66
CA VAL A 79 -7.03 1.57 5.11
C VAL A 79 -7.37 2.08 6.51
N THR A 80 -8.53 1.70 7.07
CA THR A 80 -8.94 2.11 8.42
C THR A 80 -8.40 1.19 9.50
N ASP A 81 -8.01 -0.03 9.16
CA ASP A 81 -7.46 -1.03 10.09
C ASP A 81 -5.99 -0.78 10.44
N THR A 82 -5.38 0.24 9.82
CA THR A 82 -3.95 0.54 9.95
C THR A 82 -3.73 2.01 10.31
N SER A 83 -2.57 2.33 10.93
CA SER A 83 -2.16 3.73 11.07
C SER A 83 -1.85 4.35 9.70
N ALA A 84 -1.94 5.68 9.57
CA ALA A 84 -1.64 6.37 8.31
C ALA A 84 -0.26 6.00 7.71
N ALA A 85 0.72 5.67 8.56
CA ALA A 85 2.05 5.23 8.12
C ALA A 85 2.09 3.80 7.58
N THR A 86 1.09 2.97 7.89
CA THR A 86 1.00 1.55 7.50
C THR A 86 -0.18 1.26 6.59
N ALA A 87 -1.02 2.26 6.30
CA ALA A 87 -2.18 2.13 5.42
C ALA A 87 -1.79 2.02 3.93
N ASP A 88 -0.58 2.41 3.58
CA ASP A 88 -0.09 2.34 2.21
C ASP A 88 0.19 0.90 1.79
N PHE A 89 -0.10 0.62 0.53
CA PHE A 89 0.08 -0.70 -0.06
C PHE A 89 0.84 -0.60 -1.37
N LEU A 90 1.97 -1.30 -1.44
CA LEU A 90 2.80 -1.33 -2.64
C LEU A 90 2.66 -2.69 -3.33
N ALA A 91 2.66 -2.68 -4.64
CA ALA A 91 2.73 -3.91 -5.41
C ALA A 91 3.62 -3.75 -6.64
N ALA A 92 4.19 -4.86 -7.08
CA ALA A 92 4.97 -4.95 -8.30
C ALA A 92 4.24 -5.81 -9.33
N ALA A 93 4.09 -5.26 -10.54
CA ALA A 93 3.52 -5.98 -11.67
C ALA A 93 4.36 -7.23 -11.99
N PRO A 94 3.74 -8.28 -12.58
CA PRO A 94 4.42 -9.54 -12.80
C PRO A 94 5.58 -9.43 -13.78
N ALA A 95 6.74 -9.93 -13.38
CA ALA A 95 7.90 -10.15 -14.22
C ALA A 95 7.99 -11.62 -14.67
N THR A 96 8.42 -11.84 -15.90
CA THR A 96 8.67 -13.21 -16.40
C THR A 96 10.03 -13.69 -15.93
N VAL A 97 10.07 -14.91 -15.42
CA VAL A 97 11.28 -15.57 -14.92
C VAL A 97 11.36 -16.99 -15.46
N GLN A 98 12.57 -17.52 -15.52
CA GLN A 98 12.83 -18.92 -15.85
C GLN A 98 13.33 -19.63 -14.60
N GLU A 99 12.56 -20.58 -14.10
CA GLU A 99 12.93 -21.37 -12.94
C GLU A 99 14.29 -22.04 -13.13
N GLY A 100 15.11 -22.00 -12.09
CA GLY A 100 16.47 -22.58 -12.09
C GLY A 100 17.51 -21.80 -12.91
N VAL A 101 17.12 -20.78 -13.66
CA VAL A 101 18.02 -20.00 -14.54
C VAL A 101 18.07 -18.52 -14.14
N THR A 102 16.91 -17.90 -13.89
CA THR A 102 16.86 -16.48 -13.51
C THR A 102 17.48 -16.27 -12.14
N ILE A 103 18.51 -15.43 -12.08
CA ILE A 103 19.23 -15.12 -10.83
C ILE A 103 18.84 -13.78 -10.23
N GLN A 104 18.16 -12.92 -10.99
CA GLN A 104 17.64 -11.64 -10.54
C GLN A 104 16.24 -11.41 -11.12
N VAL A 105 15.31 -11.01 -10.28
CA VAL A 105 13.93 -10.67 -10.70
C VAL A 105 13.73 -9.17 -10.51
N PRO A 106 13.65 -8.37 -11.58
CA PRO A 106 13.46 -6.93 -11.49
C PRO A 106 11.99 -6.62 -11.16
N LEU A 107 11.66 -6.49 -9.89
CA LEU A 107 10.34 -6.09 -9.42
C LEU A 107 10.34 -4.61 -9.10
N GLN A 108 9.52 -3.84 -9.82
CA GLN A 108 9.32 -2.42 -9.56
C GLN A 108 8.02 -2.22 -8.79
N PHE A 109 8.14 -1.81 -7.53
CA PHE A 109 7.00 -1.52 -6.68
C PHE A 109 6.41 -0.15 -6.96
N THR A 110 5.09 -0.07 -6.96
CA THR A 110 4.31 1.16 -7.07
C THR A 110 3.28 1.22 -5.96
N HIS A 111 2.93 2.43 -5.52
CA HIS A 111 1.86 2.65 -4.57
C HIS A 111 0.51 2.34 -5.23
N LEU A 112 -0.30 1.52 -4.57
CA LEU A 112 -1.66 1.24 -5.00
C LEU A 112 -2.69 2.13 -4.30
N MET A 113 -2.31 2.81 -3.22
CA MET A 113 -3.16 3.77 -2.51
C MET A 113 -2.82 5.20 -2.93
N HIS A 114 -3.78 6.10 -2.74
CA HIS A 114 -3.61 7.53 -2.95
C HIS A 114 -3.29 8.23 -1.64
N ARG A 115 -2.35 9.14 -1.68
CA ARG A 115 -2.05 10.04 -0.57
C ARG A 115 -2.82 11.35 -0.75
N PHE A 116 -3.68 11.66 0.22
CA PHE A 116 -4.42 12.91 0.29
C PHE A 116 -3.82 13.78 1.39
N ILE A 117 -3.43 15.02 1.05
CA ILE A 117 -2.76 15.94 1.98
C ILE A 117 -3.62 17.21 2.10
N VAL A 118 -3.91 17.61 3.34
CA VAL A 118 -4.52 18.90 3.67
C VAL A 118 -3.48 19.73 4.39
N GLN A 119 -3.04 20.82 3.75
CA GLN A 119 -2.16 21.82 4.36
C GLN A 119 -2.98 23.01 4.85
N LEU A 120 -2.81 23.38 6.11
CA LEU A 120 -3.44 24.51 6.75
C LEU A 120 -2.45 25.66 6.88
N GLN A 121 -2.90 26.86 6.58
CA GLN A 121 -2.11 28.08 6.75
C GLN A 121 -2.90 29.08 7.59
N ALA A 122 -2.25 29.69 8.57
CA ALA A 122 -2.83 30.76 9.37
C ALA A 122 -3.06 32.02 8.52
N ASP A 123 -4.16 32.71 8.76
CA ASP A 123 -4.43 34.02 8.15
C ASP A 123 -3.71 35.17 8.88
N GLY A 124 -3.09 34.87 10.03
CA GLY A 124 -2.35 35.82 10.84
C GLY A 124 -3.23 36.79 11.66
N THR A 125 -4.56 36.72 11.51
CA THR A 125 -5.49 37.63 12.19
C THR A 125 -6.50 36.91 13.07
N THR A 126 -7.11 35.86 12.55
CA THR A 126 -8.21 35.15 13.21
C THR A 126 -7.76 33.80 13.77
N VAL A 127 -6.75 33.20 13.15
CA VAL A 127 -6.19 31.88 13.50
C VAL A 127 -4.68 32.02 13.62
N SER A 128 -4.14 31.66 14.78
CA SER A 128 -2.70 31.63 15.03
C SER A 128 -2.08 30.28 14.64
N ASP A 129 -0.75 30.24 14.48
CA ASP A 129 0.00 28.98 14.27
C ASP A 129 -0.19 28.00 15.44
N GLY A 130 -0.37 28.51 16.66
CA GLY A 130 -0.65 27.71 17.85
C GLY A 130 -2.03 27.06 17.81
N ASP A 131 -3.02 27.70 17.18
CA ASP A 131 -4.36 27.14 16.96
C ASP A 131 -4.32 26.09 15.88
N LEU A 132 -3.56 26.32 14.80
CA LEU A 132 -3.38 25.34 13.72
C LEU A 132 -2.74 24.04 14.21
N ALA A 133 -1.76 24.12 15.11
CA ALA A 133 -1.13 22.93 15.67
C ALA A 133 -2.12 22.01 16.43
N LYS A 134 -3.23 22.56 16.91
CA LYS A 134 -4.30 21.85 17.63
C LYS A 134 -5.52 21.57 16.75
N THR A 135 -5.49 21.99 15.49
CA THR A 135 -6.60 21.82 14.57
C THR A 135 -6.77 20.34 14.23
N GLN A 136 -8.01 19.88 14.32
CA GLN A 136 -8.39 18.53 13.86
C GLN A 136 -8.89 18.61 12.41
N VAL A 137 -8.28 17.80 11.55
CA VAL A 137 -8.76 17.58 10.19
C VAL A 137 -9.41 16.20 10.11
N THR A 138 -10.63 16.17 9.67
CA THR A 138 -11.42 14.95 9.50
C THR A 138 -11.80 14.82 8.03
N ILE A 139 -11.62 13.63 7.47
CA ILE A 139 -12.18 13.26 6.18
C ILE A 139 -13.24 12.17 6.39
N SER A 140 -14.30 12.22 5.62
CA SER A 140 -15.42 11.27 5.70
C SER A 140 -16.02 10.97 4.34
N SER A 141 -16.98 10.03 4.31
CA SER A 141 -17.73 9.65 3.11
C SER A 141 -16.90 8.95 2.03
N PHE A 142 -15.74 8.38 2.38
CA PHE A 142 -14.95 7.55 1.46
C PHE A 142 -15.16 6.05 1.75
N LEU A 143 -14.93 5.20 0.74
CA LEU A 143 -14.96 3.75 0.87
C LEU A 143 -13.56 3.25 1.27
N PRO A 144 -13.42 2.54 2.41
CA PRO A 144 -12.10 2.27 2.99
C PRO A 144 -11.38 1.06 2.41
N GLN A 145 -12.06 0.18 1.67
CA GLN A 145 -11.49 -1.08 1.21
C GLN A 145 -11.12 -1.03 -0.26
N ALA A 146 -9.83 -1.24 -0.57
CA ALA A 146 -9.37 -1.49 -1.93
C ALA A 146 -9.50 -2.98 -2.26
N GLN A 147 -10.14 -3.29 -3.39
CA GLN A 147 -10.16 -4.64 -3.95
C GLN A 147 -8.96 -4.78 -4.90
N ILE A 148 -8.01 -5.62 -4.55
CA ILE A 148 -6.71 -5.71 -5.23
C ILE A 148 -6.53 -7.09 -5.85
N ASN A 149 -6.10 -7.12 -7.11
CA ASN A 149 -5.53 -8.31 -7.71
C ASN A 149 -4.01 -8.28 -7.54
N LEU A 150 -3.50 -9.07 -6.59
CA LEU A 150 -2.07 -9.14 -6.28
C LEU A 150 -1.26 -9.83 -7.37
N LEU A 151 -1.90 -10.65 -8.22
CA LEU A 151 -1.24 -11.32 -9.33
C LEU A 151 -0.91 -10.37 -10.48
N THR A 152 -1.67 -9.28 -10.60
CA THR A 152 -1.48 -8.24 -11.64
C THR A 152 -1.04 -6.91 -11.06
N ALA A 153 -0.97 -6.78 -9.74
CA ALA A 153 -0.67 -5.55 -9.02
C ALA A 153 -1.63 -4.39 -9.38
N THR A 154 -2.93 -4.66 -9.41
CA THR A 154 -3.94 -3.67 -9.81
C THR A 154 -5.07 -3.57 -8.80
N VAL A 155 -5.55 -2.34 -8.56
CA VAL A 155 -6.80 -2.10 -7.85
C VAL A 155 -7.96 -2.28 -8.83
N GLN A 156 -8.89 -3.16 -8.49
CA GLN A 156 -10.06 -3.51 -9.31
C GLN A 156 -11.29 -2.69 -8.93
N GLY A 157 -11.31 -2.13 -7.73
CA GLY A 157 -12.42 -1.34 -7.22
C GLY A 157 -12.27 -1.01 -5.75
N VAL A 158 -13.29 -0.36 -5.20
CA VAL A 158 -13.38 -0.02 -3.79
C VAL A 158 -14.69 -0.54 -3.19
N ALA A 159 -14.67 -0.85 -1.90
CA ALA A 159 -15.81 -1.42 -1.18
C ALA A 159 -15.84 -0.96 0.28
N GLY A 160 -16.79 -1.49 1.03
CA GLY A 160 -17.01 -1.19 2.44
C GLY A 160 -18.11 -0.16 2.66
N LEU A 161 -18.39 0.14 3.92
CA LEU A 161 -19.26 1.24 4.31
C LEU A 161 -18.47 2.53 4.35
N PRO A 162 -19.10 3.69 4.05
CA PRO A 162 -18.44 4.98 4.18
C PRO A 162 -17.77 5.15 5.54
N ALA A 163 -16.49 5.51 5.53
CA ALA A 163 -15.65 5.62 6.72
C ALA A 163 -15.22 7.06 6.98
N GLN A 164 -14.57 7.25 8.14
CA GLN A 164 -14.05 8.52 8.59
C GLN A 164 -12.64 8.32 9.16
N LEU A 165 -11.73 9.22 8.82
CA LEU A 165 -10.40 9.33 9.41
C LEU A 165 -10.17 10.74 9.92
N HIS A 166 -9.37 10.89 10.97
CA HIS A 166 -8.99 12.18 11.51
C HIS A 166 -7.51 12.22 11.88
N THR A 167 -6.94 13.39 11.82
CA THR A 167 -5.57 13.68 12.29
C THR A 167 -5.52 15.09 12.85
N GLN A 168 -4.45 15.42 13.58
CA GLN A 168 -4.25 16.72 14.20
C GLN A 168 -2.98 17.37 13.68
N GLY A 169 -2.99 18.69 13.48
CA GLY A 169 -1.84 19.48 13.10
C GLY A 169 -2.05 20.34 11.86
N THR A 170 -0.98 21.01 11.45
CA THR A 170 -0.97 21.93 10.30
C THR A 170 -0.92 21.21 8.96
N GLU A 171 -0.49 19.96 8.95
CA GLU A 171 -0.42 19.11 7.76
C GLU A 171 -1.03 17.75 8.08
N ALA A 172 -2.17 17.48 7.44
CA ALA A 172 -2.93 16.25 7.61
C ALA A 172 -2.69 15.32 6.43
N HIS A 173 -2.20 14.12 6.70
CA HIS A 173 -1.94 13.09 5.69
C HIS A 173 -2.92 11.94 5.86
N PHE A 174 -3.57 11.56 4.77
CA PHE A 174 -4.47 10.42 4.69
C PHE A 174 -4.07 9.51 3.54
N ILE A 175 -4.16 8.21 3.75
CA ILE A 175 -3.99 7.20 2.70
C ILE A 175 -5.37 6.65 2.39
N LEU A 176 -5.75 6.68 1.12
CA LEU A 176 -7.07 6.29 0.65
C LEU A 176 -7.00 5.32 -0.51
N PRO A 177 -7.95 4.39 -0.64
CA PRO A 177 -8.12 3.63 -1.88
C PRO A 177 -8.37 4.56 -3.07
N PRO A 178 -7.91 4.21 -4.28
CA PRO A 178 -8.20 4.97 -5.49
C PRO A 178 -9.70 5.02 -5.76
N GLN A 179 -10.32 6.20 -5.62
CA GLN A 179 -11.75 6.40 -5.83
C GLN A 179 -12.02 7.83 -6.33
N ALA A 180 -13.22 8.05 -6.88
CA ALA A 180 -13.62 9.38 -7.30
C ALA A 180 -13.74 10.33 -6.10
N VAL A 181 -13.13 11.51 -6.22
CA VAL A 181 -12.98 12.48 -5.12
C VAL A 181 -14.29 13.23 -4.80
N GLY A 182 -15.30 13.15 -5.67
CA GLY A 182 -16.52 13.97 -5.59
C GLY A 182 -17.40 13.75 -4.35
N ASN A 183 -17.12 12.73 -3.54
CA ASN A 183 -17.92 12.40 -2.36
C ASN A 183 -17.15 12.47 -1.04
N ILE A 184 -15.88 12.89 -1.07
CA ILE A 184 -15.09 13.01 0.16
C ILE A 184 -15.36 14.35 0.80
N GLU A 185 -15.84 14.33 2.05
CA GLU A 185 -16.05 15.52 2.86
C GLU A 185 -14.81 15.78 3.72
N VAL A 186 -14.38 17.04 3.78
CA VAL A 186 -13.27 17.51 4.63
C VAL A 186 -13.82 18.48 5.65
N LYS A 187 -13.69 18.14 6.94
CA LYS A 187 -14.07 18.99 8.06
C LYS A 187 -12.80 19.42 8.81
N ILE A 188 -12.69 20.72 9.03
CA ILE A 188 -11.57 21.34 9.75
C ILE A 188 -12.13 21.98 11.02
N ALA A 189 -11.68 21.52 12.19
CA ALA A 189 -12.09 22.06 13.49
C ALA A 189 -10.90 22.73 14.18
N VAL A 190 -10.99 24.05 14.37
CA VAL A 190 -9.98 24.88 15.01
C VAL A 190 -10.45 25.23 16.43
N GLY A 191 -9.91 24.55 17.45
CA GLY A 191 -10.39 24.67 18.83
C GLY A 191 -11.86 24.24 18.94
N GLU A 192 -12.72 25.12 19.50
CA GLU A 192 -14.16 24.90 19.57
C GLU A 192 -14.94 25.35 18.31
N ARG A 193 -14.23 25.86 17.31
CA ARG A 193 -14.80 26.33 16.03
C ARG A 193 -14.77 25.21 14.98
N THR A 194 -15.83 25.11 14.21
CA THR A 194 -15.95 24.09 13.14
C THR A 194 -16.32 24.77 11.84
#